data_d8e9d9c684d4d8dc1297a6687fcea7da
#
_entry.id   d8e9d9c684d4d8dc1297a6687fcea7da
#
_cell.length_a   1.000
_cell.length_b   1.000
_cell.length_c   1.000
_cell.angle_alpha   90.00
_cell.angle_beta   90.00
_cell.angle_gamma   90.00
#
_symmetry.space_group_name_H-M   'P 1'
#
loop_
_entity.id
_entity.type
_entity.pdbx_description
1 polymer ?
#
loop_
_entity_poly.entity_id
_entity_poly.type
_entity_poly.pdbx_seq_one_letter_code
_entity_poly.pdbx_strand_id
1 'polypeptide(L)'
;MSSQTIEAKFEIVDWTETPYDEPAEGPKLVRITISKRYSGAIEGTGVAEVLAVRGAEGNGFLASERVVGSLNGRTGSFVIQHGGLADGDHHSTFGTIVPHSGTGDLAGITGHATEATQGVLTLEYDN
;
A
#
# COMPACT_ATOMS: atom_id res chain seq x y z
N MET A 1 -22.57 -10.12 7.28
CA MET A 1 -22.25 -9.16 6.24
C MET A 1 -21.27 -9.78 5.27
N SER A 2 -21.46 -9.55 4.02
CA SER A 2 -20.57 -10.07 3.01
C SER A 2 -19.51 -9.03 2.68
N SER A 3 -18.29 -9.47 2.49
CA SER A 3 -17.23 -8.61 2.00
C SER A 3 -17.39 -8.37 0.50
N GLN A 4 -16.81 -7.29 0.03
CA GLN A 4 -16.75 -6.94 -1.38
C GLN A 4 -15.30 -6.98 -1.83
N THR A 5 -15.09 -7.39 -3.07
CA THR A 5 -13.76 -7.37 -3.67
C THR A 5 -13.78 -6.42 -4.86
N ILE A 6 -12.86 -5.47 -4.88
CA ILE A 6 -12.72 -4.54 -5.99
C ILE A 6 -11.28 -4.49 -6.44
N GLU A 7 -11.09 -4.02 -7.66
CA GLU A 7 -9.79 -3.69 -8.19
C GLU A 7 -9.76 -2.21 -8.55
N ALA A 8 -8.73 -1.53 -8.11
CA ALA A 8 -8.53 -0.13 -8.43
C ALA A 8 -7.18 0.04 -9.11
N LYS A 9 -7.19 0.70 -10.25
CA LYS A 9 -5.95 1.03 -10.94
C LYS A 9 -5.33 2.25 -10.30
N PHE A 10 -4.00 2.30 -10.28
CA PHE A 10 -3.32 3.50 -9.83
C PHE A 10 -2.08 3.75 -10.68
N GLU A 11 -1.71 5.01 -10.73
CA GLU A 11 -0.43 5.41 -11.31
C GLU A 11 0.38 6.10 -10.23
N ILE A 12 1.69 5.90 -10.27
CA ILE A 12 2.61 6.59 -9.39
C ILE A 12 2.89 7.94 -10.03
N VAL A 13 2.56 9.02 -9.30
CA VAL A 13 2.73 10.38 -9.79
C VAL A 13 3.96 11.05 -9.20
N ASP A 14 4.49 10.51 -8.09
CA ASP A 14 5.71 11.02 -7.49
C ASP A 14 6.39 9.90 -6.68
N TRP A 15 7.73 9.90 -6.70
CA TRP A 15 8.54 8.91 -6.01
C TRP A 15 9.80 9.59 -5.52
N THR A 16 9.97 9.63 -4.21
CA THR A 16 11.16 10.20 -3.59
C THR A 16 11.81 9.13 -2.72
N GLU A 17 13.07 8.87 -2.97
CA GLU A 17 13.80 7.82 -2.27
C GLU A 17 15.05 8.40 -1.63
N THR A 18 15.26 8.10 -0.35
CA THR A 18 16.41 8.59 0.41
C THR A 18 17.01 7.43 1.19
N PRO A 19 18.25 7.03 0.91
CA PRO A 19 18.93 6.06 1.76
C PRO A 19 19.26 6.69 3.11
N TYR A 20 19.07 5.93 4.18
CA TYR A 20 19.41 6.42 5.51
C TYR A 20 20.42 5.53 6.22
N ASP A 21 20.76 4.37 5.65
CA ASP A 21 21.79 3.48 6.15
C ASP A 21 22.43 2.76 4.98
N GLU A 22 23.69 3.11 4.71
CA GLU A 22 24.45 2.55 3.58
C GLU A 22 25.74 1.94 4.10
N PRO A 23 25.68 0.71 4.67
CA PRO A 23 26.89 0.07 5.21
C PRO A 23 27.83 -0.36 4.09
N ALA A 24 29.12 -0.56 4.43
CA ALA A 24 30.09 -1.09 3.50
C ALA A 24 29.76 -2.53 3.08
N GLU A 25 29.14 -3.29 3.97
CA GLU A 25 28.69 -4.64 3.71
C GLU A 25 27.26 -4.80 4.22
N GLY A 26 26.47 -5.60 3.51
CA GLY A 26 25.09 -5.85 3.87
C GLY A 26 24.12 -4.97 3.11
N PRO A 27 22.83 -5.15 3.36
CA PRO A 27 21.80 -4.42 2.62
C PRO A 27 21.74 -2.95 3.01
N LYS A 28 21.28 -2.16 2.05
CA LYS A 28 21.03 -0.73 2.22
C LYS A 28 19.61 -0.54 2.72
N LEU A 29 19.41 0.41 3.63
CA LEU A 29 18.08 0.79 4.11
C LEU A 29 17.68 2.13 3.50
N VAL A 30 16.48 2.18 2.93
CA VAL A 30 15.99 3.39 2.27
C VAL A 30 14.59 3.73 2.75
N ARG A 31 14.29 5.03 2.69
CA ARG A 31 12.95 5.55 2.93
C ARG A 31 12.40 6.06 1.60
N ILE A 32 11.16 5.67 1.29
CA ILE A 32 10.53 6.05 0.02
C ILE A 32 9.18 6.68 0.32
N THR A 33 8.92 7.83 -0.31
CA THR A 33 7.58 8.42 -0.30
C THR A 33 7.00 8.28 -1.69
N ILE A 34 5.83 7.67 -1.79
CA ILE A 34 5.18 7.39 -3.07
C ILE A 34 3.81 8.05 -3.07
N SER A 35 3.56 8.90 -4.07
CA SER A 35 2.25 9.48 -4.29
C SER A 35 1.58 8.79 -5.46
N LYS A 36 0.31 8.43 -5.28
CA LYS A 36 -0.45 7.66 -6.27
C LYS A 36 -1.75 8.37 -6.61
N ARG A 37 -2.21 8.15 -7.82
CA ARG A 37 -3.55 8.54 -8.24
C ARG A 37 -4.32 7.29 -8.57
N TYR A 38 -5.45 7.11 -7.89
CA TYR A 38 -6.35 5.98 -8.11
C TYR A 38 -7.48 6.34 -9.06
N SER A 39 -7.90 5.35 -9.83
CA SER A 39 -9.06 5.48 -10.73
C SER A 39 -9.86 4.18 -10.73
N GLY A 40 -11.13 4.28 -11.09
CA GLY A 40 -12.04 3.13 -11.12
C GLY A 40 -12.83 3.02 -9.83
N ALA A 41 -12.80 1.85 -9.20
CA ALA A 41 -13.55 1.61 -7.96
C ALA A 41 -13.10 2.53 -6.82
N ILE A 42 -11.83 2.93 -6.85
CA ILE A 42 -11.34 4.01 -5.98
C ILE A 42 -11.00 5.18 -6.88
N GLU A 43 -11.51 6.36 -6.54
CA GLU A 43 -11.14 7.60 -7.21
C GLU A 43 -10.58 8.55 -6.17
N GLY A 44 -9.30 8.89 -6.30
CA GLY A 44 -8.64 9.73 -5.33
C GLY A 44 -7.14 9.56 -5.35
N THR A 45 -6.54 9.78 -4.19
CA THR A 45 -5.09 9.77 -4.05
C THR A 45 -4.65 8.84 -2.93
N GLY A 46 -3.40 8.37 -3.03
CA GLY A 46 -2.76 7.64 -1.96
C GLY A 46 -1.37 8.19 -1.75
N VAL A 47 -0.95 8.28 -0.50
CA VAL A 47 0.42 8.63 -0.15
C VAL A 47 0.96 7.53 0.75
N ALA A 48 2.01 6.87 0.31
CA ALA A 48 2.65 5.79 1.05
C ALA A 48 4.02 6.21 1.54
N GLU A 49 4.28 5.92 2.82
CA GLU A 49 5.62 6.02 3.39
C GLU A 49 6.14 4.59 3.55
N VAL A 50 7.31 4.35 2.97
CA VAL A 50 7.88 3.01 2.86
C VAL A 50 9.25 2.97 3.50
N LEU A 51 9.50 1.93 4.30
CA LEU A 51 10.83 1.60 4.78
C LEU A 51 11.26 0.32 4.07
N ALA A 52 12.34 0.39 3.30
CA ALA A 52 12.75 -0.72 2.45
C ALA A 52 14.18 -1.16 2.76
N VAL A 53 14.40 -2.44 2.61
CA VAL A 53 15.72 -3.09 2.72
C VAL A 53 16.09 -3.61 1.35
N ARG A 54 17.23 -3.17 0.82
CA ARG A 54 17.70 -3.56 -0.51
C ARG A 54 19.01 -4.31 -0.41
N GLY A 55 18.94 -5.60 -0.64
CA GLY A 55 20.10 -6.48 -0.62
C GLY A 55 20.29 -7.15 -1.97
N ALA A 56 21.43 -7.83 -2.11
CA ALA A 56 21.77 -8.54 -3.34
C ALA A 56 20.87 -9.76 -3.57
N GLU A 57 20.47 -10.44 -2.49
CA GLU A 57 19.70 -11.68 -2.59
C GLU A 57 18.35 -11.58 -1.89
N GLY A 58 18.19 -10.65 -0.97
CA GLY A 58 16.96 -10.47 -0.24
C GLY A 58 16.56 -9.02 -0.14
N ASN A 59 15.25 -8.79 -0.19
CA ASN A 59 14.66 -7.45 -0.07
C ASN A 59 13.45 -7.51 0.84
N GLY A 60 13.15 -6.38 1.46
CA GLY A 60 11.94 -6.29 2.26
C GLY A 60 11.44 -4.86 2.29
N PHE A 61 10.15 -4.70 2.57
CA PHE A 61 9.60 -3.37 2.77
C PHE A 61 8.39 -3.42 3.70
N LEU A 62 8.17 -2.30 4.38
CA LEU A 62 6.98 -2.04 5.17
C LEU A 62 6.45 -0.68 4.76
N ALA A 63 5.14 -0.58 4.60
CA ALA A 63 4.52 0.65 4.13
C ALA A 63 3.24 0.97 4.89
N SER A 64 2.99 2.27 5.09
CA SER A 64 1.71 2.79 5.53
C SER A 64 1.23 3.75 4.46
N GLU A 65 0.02 3.54 3.97
CA GLU A 65 -0.54 4.35 2.91
C GLU A 65 -1.90 4.89 3.33
N ARG A 66 -2.07 6.22 3.22
CA ARG A 66 -3.39 6.83 3.40
C ARG A 66 -4.03 7.04 2.04
N VAL A 67 -5.21 6.46 1.87
CA VAL A 67 -6.02 6.63 0.66
C VAL A 67 -7.12 7.61 0.97
N VAL A 68 -7.27 8.64 0.15
CA VAL A 68 -8.27 9.69 0.30
C VAL A 68 -9.06 9.80 -0.98
N GLY A 69 -10.37 9.71 -0.88
CA GLY A 69 -11.23 9.82 -2.07
C GLY A 69 -12.51 9.05 -1.89
N SER A 70 -13.00 8.47 -2.98
CA SER A 70 -14.21 7.67 -2.94
C SER A 70 -13.92 6.22 -3.25
N LEU A 71 -14.63 5.34 -2.57
CA LEU A 71 -14.61 3.90 -2.80
C LEU A 71 -16.04 3.48 -3.11
N ASN A 72 -16.29 3.13 -4.37
CA ASN A 72 -17.64 2.80 -4.85
C ASN A 72 -18.68 3.86 -4.45
N GLY A 73 -18.30 5.13 -4.61
CA GLY A 73 -19.19 6.26 -4.35
C GLY A 73 -19.24 6.74 -2.90
N ARG A 74 -18.62 6.05 -1.97
CA ARG A 74 -18.53 6.48 -0.57
C ARG A 74 -17.26 7.26 -0.36
N THR A 75 -17.37 8.44 0.20
CA THR A 75 -16.25 9.38 0.32
C THR A 75 -15.66 9.37 1.71
N GLY A 76 -14.35 9.36 1.78
CA GLY A 76 -13.62 9.40 3.04
C GLY A 76 -12.15 9.06 2.85
N SER A 77 -11.55 8.50 3.89
CA SER A 77 -10.18 8.06 3.84
C SER A 77 -10.00 6.81 4.71
N PHE A 78 -8.93 6.09 4.45
CA PHE A 78 -8.54 4.96 5.30
C PHE A 78 -7.05 4.71 5.12
N VAL A 79 -6.48 3.91 6.02
CA VAL A 79 -5.06 3.60 6.00
C VAL A 79 -4.86 2.12 5.77
N ILE A 80 -3.96 1.80 4.85
CA ILE A 80 -3.53 0.43 4.58
C ILE A 80 -2.09 0.31 5.10
N GLN A 81 -1.81 -0.78 5.82
CA GLN A 81 -0.43 -1.18 6.08
C GLN A 81 -0.15 -2.43 5.27
N HIS A 82 0.95 -2.43 4.55
CA HIS A 82 1.33 -3.59 3.76
C HIS A 82 2.85 -3.73 3.76
N GLY A 83 3.30 -4.90 3.33
CA GLY A 83 4.71 -5.16 3.28
C GLY A 83 4.99 -6.43 2.51
N GLY A 84 6.27 -6.72 2.34
CA GLY A 84 6.68 -7.89 1.62
C GLY A 84 8.13 -8.24 1.90
N LEU A 85 8.44 -9.50 1.67
CA LEU A 85 9.79 -10.04 1.74
C LEU A 85 10.06 -10.80 0.45
N ALA A 86 11.27 -10.69 -0.05
CA ALA A 86 11.72 -11.44 -1.21
C ALA A 86 13.05 -12.12 -0.87
N ASP A 87 13.15 -13.40 -1.16
CA ASP A 87 14.35 -14.19 -0.98
C ASP A 87 14.53 -15.00 -2.26
N GLY A 88 15.37 -14.48 -3.17
CA GLY A 88 15.47 -15.04 -4.50
C GLY A 88 14.13 -15.01 -5.22
N ASP A 89 13.62 -16.17 -5.60
CA ASP A 89 12.33 -16.30 -6.29
C ASP A 89 11.15 -16.46 -5.33
N HIS A 90 11.41 -16.50 -4.02
CA HIS A 90 10.35 -16.63 -3.02
C HIS A 90 9.87 -15.25 -2.58
N HIS A 91 8.58 -15.01 -2.70
CA HIS A 91 7.97 -13.75 -2.32
C HIS A 91 6.83 -13.98 -1.33
N SER A 92 6.74 -13.15 -0.32
CA SER A 92 5.59 -13.14 0.57
C SER A 92 5.15 -11.70 0.79
N THR A 93 3.84 -11.47 0.80
CA THR A 93 3.29 -10.13 1.00
C THR A 93 2.12 -10.19 1.96
N PHE A 94 1.84 -9.07 2.57
CA PHE A 94 0.63 -8.88 3.36
C PHE A 94 0.10 -7.47 3.14
N GLY A 95 -1.18 -7.29 3.38
CA GLY A 95 -1.79 -5.98 3.33
C GLY A 95 -3.11 -6.00 4.09
N THR A 96 -3.33 -4.98 4.88
CA THR A 96 -4.51 -4.90 5.74
C THR A 96 -4.94 -3.44 5.90
N ILE A 97 -6.26 -3.22 5.96
CA ILE A 97 -6.79 -1.92 6.35
C ILE A 97 -6.64 -1.84 7.87
N VAL A 98 -6.02 -0.76 8.33
CA VAL A 98 -5.80 -0.58 9.77
C VAL A 98 -7.16 -0.34 10.44
N PRO A 99 -7.50 -1.12 11.49
CA PRO A 99 -8.79 -0.95 12.17
C PRO A 99 -8.97 0.48 12.67
N HIS A 100 -10.17 0.99 12.52
CA HIS A 100 -10.57 2.34 12.97
C HIS A 100 -9.83 3.48 12.24
N SER A 101 -9.25 3.20 11.09
CA SER A 101 -8.59 4.23 10.29
C SER A 101 -9.54 4.93 9.31
N GLY A 102 -10.72 4.38 9.09
CA GLY A 102 -11.67 4.96 8.15
C GLY A 102 -12.31 6.25 8.66
N THR A 103 -12.56 7.17 7.74
CA THR A 103 -13.22 8.44 8.03
C THR A 103 -14.37 8.68 7.06
N GLY A 104 -15.25 9.61 7.41
CA GLY A 104 -16.39 9.95 6.56
C GLY A 104 -17.29 8.75 6.34
N ASP A 105 -17.69 8.51 5.12
CA ASP A 105 -18.54 7.38 4.77
C ASP A 105 -17.80 6.04 4.86
N LEU A 106 -16.49 6.08 5.05
CA LEU A 106 -15.65 4.87 5.17
C LEU A 106 -15.31 4.53 6.61
N ALA A 107 -15.95 5.20 7.57
CA ALA A 107 -15.81 4.84 8.98
C ALA A 107 -16.24 3.39 9.18
N GLY A 108 -15.43 2.63 9.92
CA GLY A 108 -15.69 1.23 10.18
C GLY A 108 -15.17 0.26 9.12
N ILE A 109 -14.58 0.76 8.05
CA ILE A 109 -14.05 -0.11 6.99
C ILE A 109 -12.97 -1.05 7.54
N THR A 110 -13.05 -2.32 7.12
CA THR A 110 -12.07 -3.35 7.44
C THR A 110 -11.75 -4.13 6.16
N GLY A 111 -10.62 -4.80 6.13
CA GLY A 111 -10.32 -5.66 4.99
C GLY A 111 -8.85 -5.87 4.75
N HIS A 112 -8.58 -6.47 3.59
CA HIS A 112 -7.24 -6.82 3.14
C HIS A 112 -6.96 -6.19 1.80
N ALA A 113 -5.70 -5.91 1.55
CA ALA A 113 -5.25 -5.27 0.33
C ALA A 113 -4.07 -6.05 -0.26
N THR A 114 -4.08 -6.25 -1.56
CA THR A 114 -2.97 -6.88 -2.27
C THR A 114 -2.68 -6.14 -3.56
N GLU A 115 -1.46 -6.29 -4.04
CA GLU A 115 -1.05 -5.73 -5.32
C GLU A 115 -0.39 -6.87 -6.12
N ALA A 116 -1.19 -7.87 -6.46
CA ALA A 116 -0.70 -9.02 -7.21
C ALA A 116 -0.34 -8.64 -8.66
N THR A 117 -1.04 -7.64 -9.21
CA THR A 117 -0.75 -7.09 -10.53
C THR A 117 -0.21 -5.69 -10.35
N GLN A 118 0.91 -5.39 -10.99
CA GLN A 118 1.55 -4.08 -10.86
C GLN A 118 0.57 -2.97 -11.29
N GLY A 119 0.44 -1.94 -10.45
CA GLY A 119 -0.45 -0.82 -10.72
C GLY A 119 -1.92 -1.08 -10.46
N VAL A 120 -2.25 -2.21 -9.83
CA VAL A 120 -3.63 -2.56 -9.49
C VAL A 120 -3.69 -2.96 -8.02
N LEU A 121 -4.48 -2.24 -7.26
CA LEU A 121 -4.78 -2.59 -5.87
C LEU A 121 -6.04 -3.43 -5.85
N THR A 122 -5.93 -4.63 -5.29
CA THR A 122 -7.09 -5.48 -5.03
C THR A 122 -7.46 -5.31 -3.57
N LEU A 123 -8.68 -4.91 -3.31
CA LEU A 123 -9.17 -4.66 -1.96
C LEU A 123 -10.37 -5.56 -1.70
N GLU A 124 -10.23 -6.39 -0.66
CA GLU A 124 -11.36 -7.17 -0.11
C GLU A 124 -11.76 -6.48 1.18
N TYR A 125 -12.95 -5.91 1.22
CA TYR A 125 -13.33 -5.06 2.33
C TYR A 125 -14.78 -5.25 2.74
N ASP A 126 -15.06 -4.82 3.96
CA ASP A 126 -16.36 -4.79 4.58
C ASP A 126 -16.58 -3.39 5.15
N ASN A 127 -17.78 -2.86 4.93
CA ASN A 127 -18.06 -1.49 5.40
C ASN A 127 -19.53 -1.30 5.68
#